data_0bf23f4aba22bd0ee00e9b902f3edfab
#
_entry.id   0bf23f4aba22bd0ee00e9b902f3edfab
#
_cell.length_a   1.000
_cell.length_b   1.000
_cell.length_c   1.000
_cell.angle_alpha   90.00
_cell.angle_beta   90.00
_cell.angle_gamma   90.00
#
_symmetry.space_group_name_H-M   'P 1'
#
loop_
_entity.id
_entity.type
_entity.pdbx_description
1 polymer ?
#
loop_
_entity_poly.entity_id
_entity_poly.type
_entity_poly.pdbx_seq_one_letter_code
_entity_poly.pdbx_strand_id
1 'polypeptide(L)'
;MRTHSWLKHGRRLLCVAPLLWFIACSSGGVTGVPSASAGSSGSGMSTSGAPTTAGVGGALVSNGGAPIVSMGAGAGGVSGAAGGSLAGAGGSAAGAIGGGGGAANSCVGVTCGTGQTCSNGTCMCMSGSLCSDGCFDTQSDQNHCGSCTTKCAADGACVSGKCVNPTCNPDTQQRSGHITTYSLATSLVACHYPTNTLPQYYGAMNEYDWNGSGVCGACVEITNTQNQKKLTVQITDECPYKGNEQWCFQGSHHIDLNGAAYGALGANNNPATTWKYVACSTTGNLKYYFDTASQQYYLAVTPMNAQNLVAKMEVMTKDGYQALTHTAYNTYELKTGAGTGALTFRLTDIYNHVVTEAVNLSAGQVVQGNKQFAACP
;
A
#
# COMPACT_ATOMS: atom_id res chain seq x y z
N MET A 1 52.62 -28.68 23.63
CA MET A 1 53.14 -28.14 24.90
C MET A 1 52.68 -26.71 25.09
N ARG A 2 52.12 -26.47 26.27
CA ARG A 2 51.66 -25.23 26.92
C ARG A 2 50.21 -24.84 26.67
N THR A 3 49.40 -25.31 27.59
CA THR A 3 48.12 -24.89 28.12
C THR A 3 48.22 -23.51 28.81
N HIS A 4 47.23 -22.65 28.62
CA HIS A 4 46.89 -21.64 29.62
C HIS A 4 45.37 -21.54 29.76
N SER A 5 44.97 -22.06 30.91
CA SER A 5 43.68 -21.86 31.60
C SER A 5 43.61 -20.44 32.18
N TRP A 6 42.44 -19.75 32.09
CA TRP A 6 42.10 -18.69 33.02
C TRP A 6 40.63 -18.76 33.44
N LEU A 7 40.52 -18.69 34.72
CA LEU A 7 39.44 -18.91 35.65
C LEU A 7 38.19 -18.04 35.50
N LYS A 8 37.10 -18.66 35.92
CA LYS A 8 35.81 -18.09 36.34
C LYS A 8 35.94 -17.02 37.41
N HIS A 9 35.14 -15.96 37.32
CA HIS A 9 34.67 -15.21 38.49
C HIS A 9 33.15 -14.96 38.38
N GLY A 10 32.41 -15.75 39.14
CA GLY A 10 31.01 -15.53 39.44
C GLY A 10 30.83 -14.37 40.42
N ARG A 11 29.93 -13.48 40.13
CA ARG A 11 29.36 -12.57 41.14
C ARG A 11 27.85 -12.89 41.29
N ARG A 12 27.55 -13.49 42.43
CA ARG A 12 26.21 -13.62 42.96
C ARG A 12 25.83 -12.23 43.53
N LEU A 13 24.74 -11.66 43.11
CA LEU A 13 24.06 -10.59 43.85
C LEU A 13 22.86 -11.21 44.57
N LEU A 14 22.93 -11.08 45.90
CA LEU A 14 21.88 -11.43 46.85
C LEU A 14 20.69 -10.43 46.67
N CYS A 15 19.52 -10.97 46.47
CA CYS A 15 18.28 -10.27 46.69
C CYS A 15 17.92 -10.34 48.18
N VAL A 16 17.87 -9.18 48.83
CA VAL A 16 17.31 -9.02 50.17
C VAL A 16 15.86 -8.57 50.01
N ALA A 17 14.95 -9.36 50.49
CA ALA A 17 13.55 -9.01 50.69
C ALA A 17 13.36 -8.33 52.04
N PRO A 18 12.48 -7.36 52.20
CA PRO A 18 11.87 -7.09 53.50
C PRO A 18 10.41 -7.53 53.56
N LEU A 19 10.11 -8.10 54.71
CA LEU A 19 8.85 -8.61 55.21
C LEU A 19 7.77 -7.53 55.41
N LEU A 20 6.54 -7.93 55.08
CA LEU A 20 5.27 -7.79 55.83
C LEU A 20 4.88 -6.47 56.51
N TRP A 21 3.75 -5.93 56.08
CA TRP A 21 2.72 -5.43 57.03
C TRP A 21 1.34 -5.75 56.51
N PHE A 22 0.65 -6.65 57.28
CA PHE A 22 -0.79 -6.90 57.23
C PHE A 22 -1.47 -5.80 58.01
N ILE A 23 -2.50 -5.14 57.43
CA ILE A 23 -3.53 -4.49 58.19
C ILE A 23 -4.89 -5.06 57.72
N ALA A 24 -5.47 -5.85 58.59
CA ALA A 24 -6.86 -6.25 58.51
C ALA A 24 -7.73 -5.13 59.07
N CYS A 25 -8.80 -4.75 58.38
CA CYS A 25 -9.96 -4.10 58.97
C CYS A 25 -11.22 -4.79 58.54
N SER A 26 -11.93 -5.18 59.58
CA SER A 26 -13.10 -6.00 59.72
C SER A 26 -14.38 -5.24 59.39
N SER A 27 -15.31 -5.96 58.78
CA SER A 27 -16.77 -6.04 58.99
C SER A 27 -17.62 -4.79 59.18
N GLY A 28 -18.69 -4.72 58.37
CA GLY A 28 -19.89 -3.93 58.55
C GLY A 28 -20.95 -4.35 57.57
N GLY A 29 -21.71 -5.36 57.92
CA GLY A 29 -22.90 -5.74 57.18
C GLY A 29 -24.10 -4.86 57.53
N VAL A 30 -24.95 -4.56 56.55
CA VAL A 30 -26.37 -4.23 56.80
C VAL A 30 -27.20 -4.84 55.67
N THR A 31 -28.13 -5.64 56.10
CA THR A 31 -29.24 -6.31 55.46
C THR A 31 -30.29 -5.32 54.95
N GLY A 32 -31.00 -5.67 53.89
CA GLY A 32 -32.22 -5.00 53.50
C GLY A 32 -32.71 -5.31 52.08
N VAL A 33 -33.43 -6.42 51.92
CA VAL A 33 -34.36 -6.64 50.80
C VAL A 33 -35.70 -6.09 51.19
N PRO A 34 -36.53 -5.54 50.30
CA PRO A 34 -37.74 -6.26 49.97
C PRO A 34 -38.08 -6.33 48.47
N SER A 35 -38.65 -7.45 48.14
CA SER A 35 -39.40 -7.77 46.93
C SER A 35 -40.77 -7.08 46.89
N ALA A 36 -41.29 -6.84 45.71
CA ALA A 36 -42.68 -6.90 45.26
C ALA A 36 -42.78 -6.21 43.92
N SER A 37 -43.50 -6.56 42.96
CA SER A 37 -44.44 -7.58 42.50
C SER A 37 -45.04 -7.04 41.19
N ALA A 38 -45.17 -7.92 40.26
CA ALA A 38 -46.08 -8.01 39.12
C ALA A 38 -47.13 -6.91 38.86
N GLY A 39 -47.28 -6.61 37.57
CA GLY A 39 -48.43 -5.91 37.03
C GLY A 39 -48.46 -6.06 35.50
N SER A 40 -49.36 -6.90 35.07
CA SER A 40 -49.68 -7.32 33.72
C SER A 40 -50.59 -6.34 32.98
N SER A 41 -50.64 -6.54 31.67
CA SER A 41 -51.75 -6.34 30.72
C SER A 41 -51.94 -4.96 30.07
N GLY A 42 -52.14 -5.03 28.75
CA GLY A 42 -52.84 -4.00 27.97
C GLY A 42 -52.55 -4.04 26.48
N SER A 43 -53.26 -4.87 25.78
CA SER A 43 -53.40 -4.90 24.30
C SER A 43 -53.99 -3.62 23.75
N GLY A 44 -53.59 -3.21 22.52
CA GLY A 44 -54.27 -2.14 21.78
C GLY A 44 -53.80 -2.08 20.32
N MET A 45 -54.47 -2.80 19.45
CA MET A 45 -54.46 -2.60 17.98
C MET A 45 -55.20 -1.31 17.61
N SER A 46 -54.74 -0.62 16.53
CA SER A 46 -55.52 0.03 15.48
C SER A 46 -54.56 0.83 14.58
N THR A 47 -54.32 0.42 13.41
CA THR A 47 -54.88 0.66 12.05
C THR A 47 -54.92 2.10 11.59
N SER A 48 -54.35 2.26 10.40
CA SER A 48 -54.69 3.06 9.22
C SER A 48 -54.47 4.58 9.20
N GLY A 49 -53.87 4.99 8.07
CA GLY A 49 -54.10 6.31 7.49
C GLY A 49 -52.91 6.98 6.84
N ALA A 50 -52.63 6.70 5.57
CA ALA A 50 -52.11 7.73 4.68
C ALA A 50 -53.34 8.56 4.19
N PRO A 51 -53.20 9.81 3.77
CA PRO A 51 -52.65 10.11 2.46
C PRO A 51 -51.97 11.50 2.28
N THR A 52 -51.16 11.57 1.23
CA THR A 52 -51.02 12.59 0.16
C THR A 52 -51.06 14.08 0.46
N THR A 53 -50.16 14.75 -0.21
CA THR A 53 -50.14 15.90 -1.13
C THR A 53 -49.34 17.11 -0.70
N ALA A 54 -48.32 17.38 -1.51
CA ALA A 54 -48.09 18.56 -2.37
C ALA A 54 -48.01 19.96 -1.72
N GLY A 55 -47.02 20.70 -2.17
CA GLY A 55 -47.04 22.17 -2.18
C GLY A 55 -45.67 22.78 -1.92
N VAL A 56 -44.90 22.98 -2.95
CA VAL A 56 -44.60 24.25 -3.66
C VAL A 56 -43.97 25.38 -2.82
N GLY A 57 -42.77 25.79 -3.23
CA GLY A 57 -42.49 27.20 -3.43
C GLY A 57 -41.52 27.90 -2.50
N GLY A 58 -40.53 28.55 -3.10
CA GLY A 58 -39.81 29.70 -2.60
C GLY A 58 -38.29 29.44 -2.52
N ALA A 59 -37.49 29.67 -3.45
CA ALA A 59 -37.04 30.79 -4.28
C ALA A 59 -36.43 31.98 -3.49
N LEU A 60 -35.22 32.30 -3.94
CA LEU A 60 -34.50 33.58 -3.90
C LEU A 60 -33.72 33.90 -2.59
N VAL A 61 -32.51 34.48 -2.60
CA VAL A 61 -31.76 35.37 -3.51
C VAL A 61 -30.27 35.32 -3.08
N SER A 62 -29.34 35.14 -3.95
CA SER A 62 -28.39 36.06 -4.59
C SER A 62 -27.60 37.00 -3.68
N ASN A 63 -26.31 37.01 -3.85
CA ASN A 63 -25.41 38.07 -4.33
C ASN A 63 -24.02 37.83 -3.73
N GLY A 64 -22.98 37.96 -4.41
CA GLY A 64 -22.32 38.76 -5.37
C GLY A 64 -20.89 38.27 -5.39
N GLY A 65 -20.11 38.27 -6.37
CA GLY A 65 -19.79 39.29 -7.29
C GLY A 65 -18.35 39.06 -7.68
N ALA A 66 -18.09 38.77 -8.91
CA ALA A 66 -16.75 38.70 -9.49
C ALA A 66 -16.12 40.12 -9.61
N PRO A 67 -14.82 40.20 -9.88
CA PRO A 67 -14.50 40.84 -11.11
C PRO A 67 -13.59 40.05 -12.06
N ILE A 68 -14.04 40.12 -13.29
CA ILE A 68 -13.32 39.75 -14.49
C ILE A 68 -12.23 40.79 -14.74
N VAL A 69 -11.05 40.38 -15.10
CA VAL A 69 -10.12 41.22 -15.86
C VAL A 69 -9.76 40.49 -17.14
N SER A 70 -10.31 41.06 -18.19
CA SER A 70 -10.05 40.76 -19.58
C SER A 70 -8.98 41.75 -20.08
N MET A 71 -7.94 41.27 -20.74
CA MET A 71 -7.09 41.96 -21.75
C MET A 71 -6.19 40.86 -22.32
N GLY A 72 -6.00 40.67 -23.59
CA GLY A 72 -6.24 41.39 -24.78
C GLY A 72 -5.55 40.60 -25.87
N ALA A 73 -6.14 40.58 -27.01
CA ALA A 73 -5.76 39.87 -28.23
C ALA A 73 -4.42 40.31 -28.79
N GLY A 74 -3.69 39.35 -29.37
CA GLY A 74 -2.57 39.53 -30.25
C GLY A 74 -2.56 38.43 -31.29
N ALA A 75 -3.17 38.73 -32.43
CA ALA A 75 -3.19 37.88 -33.59
C ALA A 75 -1.86 37.93 -34.34
N GLY A 76 -1.42 36.78 -34.83
CA GLY A 76 -0.30 36.66 -35.77
C GLY A 76 -0.32 35.26 -36.37
N GLY A 77 -1.13 35.12 -37.41
CA GLY A 77 -1.15 33.93 -38.23
C GLY A 77 0.01 33.95 -39.24
N VAL A 78 0.47 32.77 -39.61
CA VAL A 78 0.79 32.44 -41.01
C VAL A 78 0.67 30.93 -41.19
N SER A 79 -0.08 30.63 -42.19
CA SER A 79 -0.39 29.37 -42.84
C SER A 79 0.82 28.79 -43.62
N GLY A 80 0.79 27.49 -43.86
CA GLY A 80 1.53 26.82 -44.91
C GLY A 80 1.82 25.37 -44.59
N ALA A 81 1.01 24.52 -44.97
CA ALA A 81 0.87 23.70 -46.18
C ALA A 81 1.54 22.31 -46.06
N ALA A 82 0.69 21.35 -46.28
CA ALA A 82 0.95 19.91 -46.46
C ALA A 82 1.80 19.61 -47.68
N GLY A 83 2.40 18.41 -47.68
CA GLY A 83 2.92 17.74 -48.89
C GLY A 83 4.06 16.85 -48.59
N GLY A 84 3.86 15.53 -48.60
CA GLY A 84 4.13 14.73 -49.79
C GLY A 84 5.22 13.71 -49.50
N SER A 85 4.83 12.44 -49.42
CA SER A 85 5.67 11.27 -49.62
C SER A 85 6.31 11.27 -50.97
N LEU A 86 7.60 10.96 -51.07
CA LEU A 86 8.18 10.30 -52.26
C LEU A 86 9.38 9.45 -51.84
N ALA A 87 9.27 8.19 -52.15
CA ALA A 87 10.36 7.27 -52.28
C ALA A 87 11.20 7.63 -53.51
N GLY A 88 12.53 7.53 -53.40
CA GLY A 88 13.40 7.71 -54.54
C GLY A 88 14.79 7.16 -54.30
N ALA A 89 15.10 6.11 -55.04
CA ALA A 89 16.34 5.39 -55.05
C ALA A 89 17.45 6.18 -55.76
N GLY A 90 18.71 5.95 -55.32
CA GLY A 90 19.87 5.82 -56.18
C GLY A 90 20.57 7.09 -56.62
N GLY A 91 21.88 7.18 -56.37
CA GLY A 91 22.77 8.06 -57.12
C GLY A 91 24.06 8.40 -56.42
N SER A 92 25.11 7.64 -56.70
CA SER A 92 26.48 7.97 -56.39
C SER A 92 26.90 9.22 -57.14
N ALA A 93 27.49 10.22 -56.48
CA ALA A 93 28.45 11.12 -57.13
C ALA A 93 29.43 11.64 -56.09
N ALA A 94 30.70 11.40 -56.36
CA ALA A 94 31.87 11.98 -55.72
C ALA A 94 31.99 13.47 -56.07
N GLY A 95 32.27 14.28 -55.05
CA GLY A 95 32.64 15.68 -55.27
C GLY A 95 33.37 16.22 -54.06
N ALA A 96 34.67 16.34 -54.17
CA ALA A 96 35.57 16.91 -53.17
C ALA A 96 35.51 18.43 -53.12
N ILE A 97 35.96 18.98 -52.04
CA ILE A 97 36.63 20.23 -51.70
C ILE A 97 35.80 21.21 -50.83
N GLY A 98 36.43 21.58 -49.68
CA GLY A 98 36.33 22.95 -49.18
C GLY A 98 36.03 23.04 -47.66
N GLY A 99 37.06 23.09 -46.86
CA GLY A 99 37.27 23.52 -45.50
C GLY A 99 36.20 24.34 -44.78
N GLY A 100 35.95 23.94 -43.59
CA GLY A 100 35.21 24.69 -42.58
C GLY A 100 35.07 23.81 -41.37
N GLY A 101 35.91 24.05 -40.34
CA GLY A 101 35.91 23.26 -39.10
C GLY A 101 34.62 23.37 -38.30
N GLY A 102 33.61 22.58 -38.62
CA GLY A 102 32.52 22.21 -37.77
C GLY A 102 32.78 20.76 -37.39
N ALA A 103 32.74 20.43 -36.08
CA ALA A 103 32.79 19.06 -35.61
C ALA A 103 31.72 18.27 -36.35
N ALA A 104 32.15 17.50 -37.38
CA ALA A 104 31.25 16.59 -38.09
C ALA A 104 30.59 15.70 -37.06
N ASN A 105 29.25 15.63 -37.08
CA ASN A 105 28.50 14.66 -36.33
C ASN A 105 29.06 13.29 -36.68
N SER A 106 29.94 12.79 -35.79
CA SER A 106 30.70 11.54 -36.00
C SER A 106 29.82 10.29 -35.96
N CYS A 107 28.49 10.50 -35.89
CA CYS A 107 27.47 9.45 -35.87
C CYS A 107 26.92 9.05 -37.24
N VAL A 108 27.45 9.62 -38.34
CA VAL A 108 27.03 9.21 -39.70
C VAL A 108 27.49 7.78 -39.94
N GLY A 109 26.53 6.88 -40.25
CA GLY A 109 26.79 5.45 -40.48
C GLY A 109 26.91 4.60 -39.23
N VAL A 110 26.75 5.16 -38.01
CA VAL A 110 26.71 4.40 -36.75
C VAL A 110 25.28 4.01 -36.46
N THR A 111 25.02 2.69 -36.43
CA THR A 111 23.72 2.13 -35.98
C THR A 111 23.87 1.63 -34.57
N CYS A 112 23.13 2.22 -33.63
CA CYS A 112 23.11 1.82 -32.24
C CYS A 112 21.95 0.85 -31.96
N GLY A 113 22.10 0.01 -30.93
CA GLY A 113 21.07 -0.91 -30.50
C GLY A 113 19.87 -0.21 -29.82
N THR A 114 18.86 -0.98 -29.51
CA THR A 114 17.68 -0.48 -28.80
C THR A 114 18.07 0.12 -27.43
N GLY A 115 17.55 1.32 -27.14
CA GLY A 115 17.86 2.05 -25.89
C GLY A 115 19.20 2.79 -25.91
N GLN A 116 19.90 2.82 -27.07
CA GLN A 116 21.14 3.53 -27.25
C GLN A 116 20.98 4.75 -28.17
N THR A 117 21.80 5.73 -27.96
CA THR A 117 21.97 6.90 -28.85
C THR A 117 23.42 7.05 -29.23
N CYS A 118 23.69 7.51 -30.45
CA CYS A 118 25.05 7.80 -30.85
C CYS A 118 25.49 9.18 -30.34
N SER A 119 26.63 9.21 -29.66
CA SER A 119 27.32 10.45 -29.28
C SER A 119 28.78 10.36 -29.68
N ASN A 120 29.25 11.28 -30.50
CA ASN A 120 30.63 11.34 -31.02
C ASN A 120 31.13 10.00 -31.59
N GLY A 121 30.31 9.32 -32.39
CA GLY A 121 30.65 8.04 -33.01
C GLY A 121 30.55 6.81 -32.10
N THR A 122 30.20 6.99 -30.88
CA THR A 122 30.03 5.91 -29.87
C THR A 122 28.60 5.76 -29.47
N CYS A 123 28.07 4.52 -29.42
CA CYS A 123 26.76 4.24 -28.92
C CYS A 123 26.77 4.30 -27.36
N MET A 124 25.90 5.13 -26.81
CA MET A 124 25.73 5.33 -25.37
C MET A 124 24.29 5.01 -25.00
N CYS A 125 24.08 4.52 -23.79
CA CYS A 125 22.73 4.31 -23.28
C CYS A 125 22.03 5.65 -23.08
N MET A 126 20.75 5.71 -23.45
CA MET A 126 19.87 6.84 -23.14
C MET A 126 19.58 6.88 -21.63
N SER A 127 19.59 5.72 -20.98
CA SER A 127 19.51 5.56 -19.53
C SER A 127 20.23 4.27 -19.11
N GLY A 128 20.75 4.24 -17.85
CA GLY A 128 21.47 3.10 -17.33
C GLY A 128 22.91 2.96 -17.80
N SER A 129 23.47 1.76 -17.62
CA SER A 129 24.84 1.41 -17.97
C SER A 129 24.88 0.60 -19.25
N LEU A 130 25.89 0.90 -20.11
CA LEU A 130 26.15 0.13 -21.32
C LEU A 130 26.87 -1.16 -20.93
N CYS A 131 26.22 -2.29 -21.16
CA CYS A 131 26.78 -3.63 -21.01
C CYS A 131 27.01 -4.27 -22.40
N SER A 132 27.68 -5.44 -22.43
CA SER A 132 27.97 -6.15 -23.68
C SER A 132 26.72 -6.60 -24.45
N ASP A 133 25.63 -6.81 -23.76
CA ASP A 133 24.35 -7.33 -24.24
C ASP A 133 23.24 -6.26 -24.30
N GLY A 134 23.54 -5.00 -23.93
CA GLY A 134 22.58 -3.90 -24.03
C GLY A 134 22.75 -2.81 -22.99
N CYS A 135 21.71 -2.00 -22.88
CA CYS A 135 21.60 -0.94 -21.87
C CYS A 135 20.70 -1.41 -20.73
N PHE A 136 21.24 -1.43 -19.52
CA PHE A 136 20.52 -1.90 -18.32
C PHE A 136 20.61 -0.89 -17.19
N ASP A 137 19.53 -0.77 -16.42
CA ASP A 137 19.56 -0.04 -15.15
C ASP A 137 20.22 -0.93 -14.07
N THR A 138 21.50 -0.79 -13.88
CA THR A 138 22.25 -1.57 -12.89
C THR A 138 21.81 -1.34 -11.45
N GLN A 139 20.94 -0.35 -11.20
CA GLN A 139 20.36 -0.14 -9.87
C GLN A 139 19.18 -1.06 -9.60
N SER A 140 18.55 -1.60 -10.64
CA SER A 140 17.31 -2.37 -10.52
C SER A 140 17.26 -3.66 -11.35
N ASP A 141 18.14 -3.82 -12.35
CA ASP A 141 18.14 -5.02 -13.19
C ASP A 141 18.73 -6.22 -12.44
N GLN A 142 17.97 -7.32 -12.38
CA GLN A 142 18.36 -8.54 -11.66
C GLN A 142 19.60 -9.23 -12.24
N ASN A 143 19.81 -9.13 -13.55
CA ASN A 143 20.92 -9.78 -14.24
C ASN A 143 22.17 -8.90 -14.34
N HIS A 144 22.04 -7.59 -14.07
CA HIS A 144 23.10 -6.60 -14.17
C HIS A 144 23.19 -5.72 -12.92
N CYS A 145 23.06 -6.33 -11.74
CA CYS A 145 22.91 -5.62 -10.46
C CYS A 145 24.22 -5.02 -9.97
N GLY A 146 24.31 -3.69 -9.93
CA GLY A 146 25.51 -2.97 -9.53
C GLY A 146 26.63 -2.99 -10.55
N SER A 147 26.61 -3.94 -11.48
CA SER A 147 27.57 -4.06 -12.59
C SER A 147 26.99 -4.90 -13.72
N CYS A 148 27.57 -4.78 -14.92
CA CYS A 148 27.14 -5.54 -16.10
C CYS A 148 27.25 -7.06 -15.97
N THR A 149 27.98 -7.57 -15.00
CA THR A 149 28.25 -9.00 -14.84
C THR A 149 27.65 -9.63 -13.60
N THR A 150 27.06 -8.83 -12.72
CA THR A 150 26.48 -9.33 -11.47
C THR A 150 25.03 -9.73 -11.67
N LYS A 151 24.75 -11.01 -11.49
CA LYS A 151 23.40 -11.57 -11.50
C LYS A 151 22.98 -11.96 -10.08
N CYS A 152 21.81 -11.48 -9.65
CA CYS A 152 21.21 -11.90 -8.39
C CYS A 152 20.66 -13.32 -8.48
N ALA A 153 20.44 -13.98 -7.33
CA ALA A 153 19.78 -15.28 -7.26
C ALA A 153 18.42 -15.24 -7.96
N ALA A 154 17.88 -16.38 -8.36
CA ALA A 154 16.65 -16.47 -9.15
C ALA A 154 15.44 -15.84 -8.45
N ASP A 155 15.41 -15.89 -7.12
CA ASP A 155 14.40 -15.31 -6.22
C ASP A 155 14.84 -13.98 -5.61
N GLY A 156 16.06 -13.53 -5.91
CA GLY A 156 16.62 -12.26 -5.42
C GLY A 156 16.21 -11.09 -6.29
N ALA A 157 16.38 -9.90 -5.73
CA ALA A 157 16.13 -8.64 -6.43
C ALA A 157 17.38 -7.76 -6.44
N CYS A 158 17.49 -6.92 -7.45
CA CYS A 158 18.46 -5.84 -7.44
C CYS A 158 17.81 -4.58 -6.84
N VAL A 159 18.32 -4.15 -5.70
CA VAL A 159 17.84 -2.94 -5.04
C VAL A 159 19.01 -1.98 -4.85
N SER A 160 18.96 -0.84 -5.52
CA SER A 160 20.02 0.18 -5.47
C SER A 160 21.41 -0.42 -5.76
N GLY A 161 21.50 -1.24 -6.81
CA GLY A 161 22.74 -1.86 -7.26
C GLY A 161 23.29 -2.96 -6.36
N LYS A 162 22.49 -3.48 -5.44
CA LYS A 162 22.85 -4.61 -4.57
C LYS A 162 21.84 -5.74 -4.68
N CYS A 163 22.33 -6.97 -4.81
CA CYS A 163 21.47 -8.14 -4.73
C CYS A 163 20.93 -8.30 -3.30
N VAL A 164 19.63 -8.36 -3.18
CA VAL A 164 18.90 -8.65 -1.94
C VAL A 164 18.21 -9.99 -2.14
N ASN A 165 18.52 -10.96 -1.30
CA ASN A 165 17.83 -12.24 -1.31
C ASN A 165 16.59 -12.15 -0.42
N PRO A 166 15.45 -12.65 -0.90
CA PRO A 166 14.26 -12.77 -0.05
C PRO A 166 14.54 -13.66 1.15
N THR A 167 14.02 -13.26 2.31
CA THR A 167 14.10 -14.05 3.54
C THR A 167 12.69 -14.16 4.11
N CYS A 168 12.04 -15.30 3.86
CA CYS A 168 10.74 -15.58 4.46
C CYS A 168 10.92 -15.89 5.96
N ASN A 169 10.70 -14.88 6.77
CA ASN A 169 10.69 -15.00 8.23
C ASN A 169 9.40 -14.36 8.76
N PRO A 170 8.26 -15.08 8.65
CA PRO A 170 6.96 -14.54 9.08
C PRO A 170 6.92 -14.36 10.60
N ASP A 171 6.22 -13.31 11.04
CA ASP A 171 5.88 -13.13 12.45
C ASP A 171 4.84 -14.18 12.86
N THR A 172 5.28 -15.18 13.60
CA THR A 172 4.44 -16.27 14.13
C THR A 172 3.97 -16.03 15.56
N GLN A 173 4.26 -14.87 16.13
CA GLN A 173 3.86 -14.54 17.49
C GLN A 173 2.34 -14.59 17.64
N GLN A 174 1.86 -15.37 18.60
CA GLN A 174 0.45 -15.40 18.97
C GLN A 174 0.13 -14.24 19.91
N ARG A 175 -0.95 -13.54 19.60
CA ARG A 175 -1.48 -12.44 20.39
C ARG A 175 -2.83 -12.83 20.97
N SER A 176 -3.15 -12.34 22.16
CA SER A 176 -4.43 -12.60 22.83
C SER A 176 -5.21 -11.30 22.96
N GLY A 177 -6.45 -11.30 22.51
CA GLY A 177 -7.33 -10.13 22.54
C GLY A 177 -8.80 -10.52 22.49
N HIS A 178 -9.62 -9.62 22.01
CA HIS A 178 -11.07 -9.82 21.83
C HIS A 178 -11.44 -9.42 20.39
N ILE A 179 -12.59 -9.88 19.95
CA ILE A 179 -13.20 -9.43 18.71
C ILE A 179 -14.56 -8.80 18.98
N THR A 180 -14.87 -7.77 18.22
CA THR A 180 -16.21 -7.20 18.13
C THR A 180 -16.66 -7.21 16.67
N THR A 181 -17.79 -6.63 16.36
CA THR A 181 -18.27 -6.51 14.99
C THR A 181 -18.64 -5.08 14.66
N TYR A 182 -18.38 -4.67 13.43
CA TYR A 182 -18.69 -3.34 12.93
C TYR A 182 -19.33 -3.38 11.55
N SER A 183 -19.86 -2.24 11.13
CA SER A 183 -20.43 -2.02 9.80
C SER A 183 -19.79 -0.79 9.17
N LEU A 184 -19.44 -0.89 7.89
CA LEU A 184 -18.87 0.21 7.15
C LEU A 184 -19.93 1.25 6.82
N ALA A 185 -19.59 2.52 7.02
CA ALA A 185 -20.43 3.68 6.66
C ALA A 185 -19.82 4.54 5.54
N THR A 186 -18.64 4.16 5.03
CA THR A 186 -17.86 4.93 4.07
C THR A 186 -17.64 4.15 2.77
N SER A 187 -17.22 4.81 1.71
CA SER A 187 -16.84 4.18 0.44
C SER A 187 -15.40 3.67 0.40
N LEU A 188 -14.57 4.11 1.34
CA LEU A 188 -13.17 3.70 1.53
C LEU A 188 -12.98 3.30 2.99
N VAL A 189 -12.21 2.26 3.24
CA VAL A 189 -11.72 1.88 4.57
C VAL A 189 -10.40 2.56 4.89
N ALA A 190 -9.88 2.48 6.13
CA ALA A 190 -8.65 3.16 6.52
C ALA A 190 -7.41 2.71 5.73
N CYS A 191 -7.37 1.49 5.21
CA CYS A 191 -6.35 1.05 4.24
C CYS A 191 -6.51 1.65 2.83
N HIS A 192 -7.41 2.60 2.66
CA HIS A 192 -7.71 3.24 1.36
C HIS A 192 -8.18 2.27 0.28
N TYR A 193 -8.80 1.15 0.68
CA TYR A 193 -9.41 0.21 -0.24
C TYR A 193 -10.88 0.60 -0.48
N PRO A 194 -11.34 0.64 -1.75
CA PRO A 194 -12.77 0.79 -2.05
C PRO A 194 -13.58 -0.36 -1.42
N THR A 195 -14.68 -0.04 -0.74
CA THR A 195 -15.46 -1.02 0.02
C THR A 195 -16.05 -2.13 -0.82
N ASN A 196 -16.31 -1.88 -2.11
CA ASN A 196 -16.78 -2.87 -3.09
C ASN A 196 -15.69 -3.86 -3.55
N THR A 197 -14.45 -3.70 -3.07
CA THR A 197 -13.31 -4.56 -3.42
C THR A 197 -12.84 -5.43 -2.26
N LEU A 198 -13.44 -5.28 -1.09
CA LEU A 198 -13.05 -5.99 0.12
C LEU A 198 -13.32 -7.49 0.00
N PRO A 199 -12.50 -8.34 0.63
CA PRO A 199 -12.74 -9.78 0.69
C PRO A 199 -13.98 -10.10 1.54
N GLN A 200 -14.44 -11.36 1.49
CA GLN A 200 -15.57 -11.81 2.31
C GLN A 200 -15.34 -11.63 3.81
N TYR A 201 -14.10 -11.85 4.25
CA TYR A 201 -13.69 -11.76 5.67
C TYR A 201 -12.62 -10.69 5.83
N TYR A 202 -12.99 -9.61 6.48
CA TYR A 202 -12.08 -8.49 6.75
C TYR A 202 -12.31 -7.92 8.15
N GLY A 203 -11.32 -7.17 8.63
CA GLY A 203 -11.38 -6.55 9.94
C GLY A 203 -10.57 -5.27 10.05
N ALA A 204 -10.87 -4.55 11.14
CA ALA A 204 -10.17 -3.35 11.57
C ALA A 204 -9.21 -3.70 12.71
N MET A 205 -7.94 -3.39 12.53
CA MET A 205 -6.90 -3.63 13.53
C MET A 205 -6.91 -2.51 14.56
N ASN A 206 -6.71 -2.85 15.84
CA ASN A 206 -6.45 -1.90 16.91
C ASN A 206 -5.34 -0.90 16.52
N GLU A 207 -5.54 0.39 16.79
CA GLU A 207 -4.62 1.49 16.45
C GLU A 207 -3.16 1.21 16.79
N TYR A 208 -2.89 0.58 17.94
CA TYR A 208 -1.53 0.30 18.39
C TYR A 208 -0.86 -0.88 17.65
N ASP A 209 -1.65 -1.81 17.13
CA ASP A 209 -1.18 -2.90 16.26
C ASP A 209 -1.23 -2.50 14.77
N TRP A 210 -1.92 -1.40 14.44
CA TRP A 210 -2.07 -0.84 13.10
C TRP A 210 -0.75 -0.36 12.49
N ASN A 211 0.16 0.13 13.34
CA ASN A 211 1.48 0.58 12.93
C ASN A 211 1.45 1.60 11.77
N GLY A 212 0.58 2.61 11.86
CA GLY A 212 0.47 3.65 10.85
C GLY A 212 0.17 3.15 9.45
N SER A 213 -0.77 2.23 9.31
CA SER A 213 -1.13 1.50 8.09
C SER A 213 -0.17 0.39 7.63
N GLY A 214 0.90 0.14 8.37
CA GLY A 214 1.90 -0.87 8.01
C GLY A 214 1.38 -2.31 7.93
N VAL A 215 0.18 -2.57 8.47
CA VAL A 215 -0.49 -3.89 8.43
C VAL A 215 -1.61 -3.97 7.40
N CYS A 216 -1.81 -2.94 6.59
CA CYS A 216 -2.82 -2.94 5.54
C CYS A 216 -2.61 -4.08 4.55
N GLY A 217 -3.64 -4.91 4.40
CA GLY A 217 -3.58 -6.09 3.54
C GLY A 217 -3.01 -7.34 4.20
N ALA A 218 -2.52 -7.26 5.45
CA ALA A 218 -2.09 -8.44 6.22
C ALA A 218 -3.24 -9.42 6.40
N CYS A 219 -2.93 -10.71 6.47
CA CYS A 219 -3.86 -11.73 6.89
C CYS A 219 -3.52 -12.24 8.29
N VAL A 220 -4.54 -12.44 9.09
CA VAL A 220 -4.43 -13.00 10.43
C VAL A 220 -5.33 -14.23 10.58
N GLU A 221 -4.79 -15.30 11.17
CA GLU A 221 -5.60 -16.44 11.63
C GLU A 221 -6.10 -16.13 13.01
N ILE A 222 -7.41 -15.98 13.17
CA ILE A 222 -8.08 -15.75 14.44
C ILE A 222 -8.66 -17.06 14.94
N THR A 223 -8.45 -17.39 16.21
CA THR A 223 -9.07 -18.52 16.89
C THR A 223 -9.99 -17.99 17.99
N ASN A 224 -11.27 -18.30 17.90
CA ASN A 224 -12.23 -18.05 19.00
C ASN A 224 -11.97 -19.06 20.13
N THR A 225 -11.56 -18.58 21.31
CA THR A 225 -11.16 -19.45 22.42
C THR A 225 -12.32 -20.24 23.05
N GLN A 226 -13.56 -19.79 22.85
CA GLN A 226 -14.76 -20.45 23.41
C GLN A 226 -15.15 -21.71 22.64
N ASN A 227 -15.01 -21.71 21.32
CA ASN A 227 -15.48 -22.79 20.45
C ASN A 227 -14.42 -23.40 19.54
N GLN A 228 -13.18 -22.90 19.62
CA GLN A 228 -11.99 -23.33 18.84
C GLN A 228 -12.13 -23.17 17.32
N LYS A 229 -13.12 -22.44 16.84
CA LYS A 229 -13.22 -22.09 15.42
C LYS A 229 -12.12 -21.15 15.03
N LYS A 230 -11.59 -21.38 13.84
CA LYS A 230 -10.53 -20.59 13.21
C LYS A 230 -11.00 -19.96 11.92
N LEU A 231 -10.51 -18.78 11.63
CA LEU A 231 -10.79 -18.06 10.40
C LEU A 231 -9.61 -17.17 10.03
N THR A 232 -9.25 -17.16 8.75
CA THR A 232 -8.31 -16.17 8.22
C THR A 232 -9.09 -14.93 7.77
N VAL A 233 -8.64 -13.77 8.25
CA VAL A 233 -9.26 -12.47 8.01
C VAL A 233 -8.20 -11.53 7.45
N GLN A 234 -8.55 -10.73 6.45
CA GLN A 234 -7.66 -9.68 5.95
C GLN A 234 -7.88 -8.38 6.73
N ILE A 235 -6.79 -7.74 7.14
CA ILE A 235 -6.82 -6.42 7.79
C ILE A 235 -6.93 -5.36 6.69
N THR A 236 -8.02 -4.62 6.74
CA THR A 236 -8.33 -3.60 5.73
C THR A 236 -8.69 -2.25 6.34
N ASP A 237 -8.85 -2.20 7.67
CA ASP A 237 -9.35 -1.01 8.36
C ASP A 237 -8.66 -0.85 9.72
N GLU A 238 -8.86 0.30 10.34
CA GLU A 238 -8.33 0.67 11.65
C GLU A 238 -9.46 0.79 12.67
N CYS A 239 -9.25 0.26 13.87
CA CYS A 239 -10.06 0.61 15.05
C CYS A 239 -9.31 1.67 15.86
N PRO A 240 -9.65 2.97 15.72
CA PRO A 240 -8.97 4.03 16.43
C PRO A 240 -9.27 3.97 17.94
N TYR A 241 -8.27 4.31 18.77
CA TYR A 241 -8.46 4.39 20.22
C TYR A 241 -9.56 5.37 20.61
N LYS A 242 -9.52 6.57 20.04
CA LYS A 242 -10.51 7.60 20.33
C LYS A 242 -11.90 7.23 19.88
N GLY A 243 -12.79 7.06 20.83
CA GLY A 243 -14.17 6.62 20.64
C GLY A 243 -14.37 5.10 20.76
N ASN A 244 -13.27 4.35 20.90
CA ASN A 244 -13.27 2.89 21.09
C ASN A 244 -12.34 2.47 22.23
N GLU A 245 -12.21 3.30 23.25
CA GLU A 245 -11.25 3.17 24.34
C GLU A 245 -11.43 1.86 25.12
N GLN A 246 -12.64 1.30 25.09
CA GLN A 246 -12.94 0.02 25.74
C GLN A 246 -12.23 -1.16 25.05
N TRP A 247 -12.02 -1.09 23.73
CA TRP A 247 -11.55 -2.21 22.92
C TRP A 247 -10.19 -1.96 22.31
N CYS A 248 -9.96 -0.77 21.73
CA CYS A 248 -8.81 -0.49 20.88
C CYS A 248 -7.71 0.28 21.62
N PHE A 249 -7.42 -0.10 22.88
CA PHE A 249 -6.35 0.45 23.70
C PHE A 249 -5.03 -0.31 23.50
N GLN A 250 -3.94 0.27 23.97
CA GLN A 250 -2.61 -0.31 23.85
C GLN A 250 -2.53 -1.68 24.55
N GLY A 251 -2.10 -2.69 23.80
CA GLY A 251 -1.95 -4.06 24.29
C GLY A 251 -3.25 -4.86 24.32
N SER A 252 -4.37 -4.30 23.85
CA SER A 252 -5.65 -5.05 23.76
C SER A 252 -5.62 -6.12 22.67
N HIS A 253 -4.77 -5.97 21.65
CA HIS A 253 -4.70 -6.85 20.48
C HIS A 253 -6.07 -7.16 19.87
N HIS A 254 -6.93 -6.13 19.89
CA HIS A 254 -8.33 -6.22 19.47
C HIS A 254 -8.46 -6.15 17.95
N ILE A 255 -9.44 -6.88 17.42
CA ILE A 255 -9.81 -6.79 15.99
C ILE A 255 -11.33 -6.68 15.89
N ASP A 256 -11.81 -5.59 15.27
CA ASP A 256 -13.20 -5.48 14.85
C ASP A 256 -13.39 -6.24 13.55
N LEU A 257 -14.41 -7.07 13.47
CA LEU A 257 -14.70 -7.91 12.32
C LEU A 257 -15.94 -7.45 11.57
N ASN A 258 -15.96 -7.64 10.25
CA ASN A 258 -17.22 -7.54 9.54
C ASN A 258 -18.18 -8.65 9.98
N GLY A 259 -19.50 -8.43 9.83
CA GLY A 259 -20.51 -9.36 10.32
C GLY A 259 -20.36 -10.79 9.79
N ALA A 260 -19.86 -10.95 8.54
CA ALA A 260 -19.63 -12.27 7.95
C ALA A 260 -18.50 -13.03 8.67
N ALA A 261 -17.38 -12.37 8.97
CA ALA A 261 -16.26 -12.97 9.70
C ALA A 261 -16.64 -13.30 11.15
N TYR A 262 -17.32 -12.37 11.82
CA TYR A 262 -17.81 -12.56 13.18
C TYR A 262 -18.74 -13.77 13.30
N GLY A 263 -19.70 -13.89 12.37
CA GLY A 263 -20.62 -15.05 12.30
C GLY A 263 -19.91 -16.36 11.96
N ALA A 264 -18.95 -16.35 11.02
CA ALA A 264 -18.20 -17.55 10.64
C ALA A 264 -17.37 -18.12 11.81
N LEU A 265 -16.82 -17.25 12.66
CA LEU A 265 -16.15 -17.66 13.91
C LEU A 265 -17.13 -18.16 14.99
N GLY A 266 -18.45 -18.11 14.74
CA GLY A 266 -19.46 -18.42 15.75
C GLY A 266 -19.31 -17.54 16.98
N ALA A 267 -18.92 -16.28 16.77
CA ALA A 267 -18.69 -15.33 17.84
C ALA A 267 -20.02 -14.89 18.46
N ASN A 268 -20.02 -14.73 19.77
CA ASN A 268 -21.13 -14.23 20.56
C ASN A 268 -20.57 -13.48 21.79
N ASN A 269 -21.17 -12.36 22.14
CA ASN A 269 -20.75 -11.54 23.30
C ASN A 269 -19.25 -11.17 23.29
N ASN A 270 -18.73 -10.79 22.14
CA ASN A 270 -17.34 -10.29 21.98
C ASN A 270 -16.30 -11.22 22.63
N PRO A 271 -16.18 -12.46 22.14
CA PRO A 271 -15.38 -13.47 22.78
C PRO A 271 -13.89 -13.11 22.81
N ALA A 272 -13.20 -13.65 23.80
CA ALA A 272 -11.75 -13.69 23.79
C ALA A 272 -11.23 -14.53 22.61
N THR A 273 -10.17 -14.08 22.00
CA THR A 273 -9.54 -14.72 20.85
C THR A 273 -8.03 -14.76 20.99
N THR A 274 -7.41 -15.64 20.24
CA THR A 274 -6.00 -15.52 19.91
C THR A 274 -5.85 -15.35 18.43
N TRP A 275 -4.82 -14.63 17.99
CA TRP A 275 -4.52 -14.47 16.58
C TRP A 275 -3.03 -14.36 16.30
N LYS A 276 -2.64 -14.67 15.08
CA LYS A 276 -1.28 -14.52 14.56
C LYS A 276 -1.32 -14.13 13.10
N TYR A 277 -0.26 -13.52 12.60
CA TYR A 277 -0.11 -13.30 11.17
C TYR A 277 0.06 -14.63 10.43
N VAL A 278 -0.52 -14.68 9.23
CA VAL A 278 -0.41 -15.81 8.30
C VAL A 278 -0.28 -15.28 6.88
N ALA A 279 0.26 -16.12 5.98
CA ALA A 279 0.26 -15.79 4.57
C ALA A 279 -1.17 -15.61 4.06
N CYS A 280 -1.40 -14.59 3.23
CA CYS A 280 -2.70 -14.40 2.59
C CYS A 280 -2.93 -15.45 1.49
N SER A 281 -4.10 -16.05 1.46
CA SER A 281 -4.55 -16.88 0.34
C SER A 281 -5.10 -15.98 -0.78
N THR A 282 -4.23 -15.16 -1.37
CA THR A 282 -4.62 -14.29 -2.49
C THR A 282 -4.73 -15.09 -3.77
N THR A 283 -5.70 -14.74 -4.61
CA THR A 283 -5.82 -15.26 -5.97
C THR A 283 -5.59 -14.14 -6.98
N GLY A 284 -4.83 -14.44 -8.03
CA GLY A 284 -4.52 -13.46 -9.07
C GLY A 284 -3.38 -12.53 -8.70
N ASN A 285 -3.27 -11.45 -9.44
CA ASN A 285 -2.15 -10.51 -9.38
C ASN A 285 -2.43 -9.33 -8.46
N LEU A 286 -1.40 -8.52 -8.21
CA LEU A 286 -1.52 -7.21 -7.58
C LEU A 286 -2.59 -6.37 -8.27
N LYS A 287 -3.23 -5.49 -7.51
CA LYS A 287 -4.15 -4.47 -7.99
C LYS A 287 -3.70 -3.12 -7.46
N TYR A 288 -4.09 -2.07 -8.14
CA TYR A 288 -3.70 -0.70 -7.83
C TYR A 288 -4.94 0.19 -7.82
N TYR A 289 -5.29 0.73 -6.67
CA TYR A 289 -6.31 1.77 -6.60
C TYR A 289 -5.61 3.12 -6.72
N PHE A 290 -5.92 3.84 -7.78
CA PHE A 290 -5.48 5.22 -7.94
C PHE A 290 -6.49 6.14 -7.27
N ASP A 291 -6.03 6.96 -6.33
CA ASP A 291 -6.88 7.98 -5.73
C ASP A 291 -7.49 8.90 -6.80
N THR A 292 -8.67 9.45 -6.53
CA THR A 292 -9.38 10.34 -7.46
C THR A 292 -8.61 11.61 -7.81
N ALA A 293 -7.68 12.03 -6.94
CA ALA A 293 -6.79 13.18 -7.17
C ALA A 293 -5.58 12.85 -8.03
N SER A 294 -5.34 11.56 -8.35
CA SER A 294 -4.17 11.15 -9.14
C SER A 294 -4.21 11.71 -10.55
N GLN A 295 -3.11 12.32 -10.95
CA GLN A 295 -2.91 12.92 -12.27
C GLN A 295 -1.40 13.02 -12.60
N GLN A 296 -1.06 13.54 -13.76
CA GLN A 296 0.34 13.62 -14.22
C GLN A 296 1.29 14.37 -13.26
N TYR A 297 0.78 15.30 -12.44
CA TYR A 297 1.56 16.13 -11.50
C TYR A 297 1.35 15.74 -10.03
N TYR A 298 0.52 14.75 -9.75
CA TYR A 298 0.30 14.20 -8.43
C TYR A 298 -0.11 12.75 -8.54
N LEU A 299 0.62 11.88 -7.90
CA LEU A 299 0.32 10.44 -7.85
C LEU A 299 0.00 10.05 -6.42
N ALA A 300 -1.14 9.40 -6.25
CA ALA A 300 -1.54 8.72 -5.01
C ALA A 300 -2.11 7.36 -5.40
N VAL A 301 -1.46 6.29 -4.99
CA VAL A 301 -1.81 4.92 -5.37
C VAL A 301 -1.73 3.99 -4.18
N THR A 302 -2.68 3.06 -4.09
CA THR A 302 -2.74 2.05 -3.03
C THR A 302 -2.60 0.67 -3.64
N PRO A 303 -1.54 -0.09 -3.32
CA PRO A 303 -1.39 -1.48 -3.75
C PRO A 303 -2.39 -2.36 -2.99
N MET A 304 -3.03 -3.28 -3.71
CA MET A 304 -4.06 -4.18 -3.20
C MET A 304 -3.79 -5.62 -3.65
N ASN A 305 -4.42 -6.57 -2.99
CA ASN A 305 -4.32 -8.00 -3.33
C ASN A 305 -2.87 -8.51 -3.34
N ALA A 306 -2.00 -7.94 -2.51
CA ALA A 306 -0.64 -8.39 -2.38
C ALA A 306 -0.56 -9.70 -1.58
N GLN A 307 0.27 -10.65 -2.03
CA GLN A 307 0.53 -11.91 -1.33
C GLN A 307 1.22 -11.67 0.01
N ASN A 308 2.12 -10.70 0.05
CA ASN A 308 2.86 -10.26 1.23
C ASN A 308 2.69 -8.75 1.39
N LEU A 309 2.88 -8.23 2.61
CA LEU A 309 2.81 -6.80 2.87
C LEU A 309 3.82 -6.01 2.05
N VAL A 310 3.37 -4.91 1.46
CA VAL A 310 4.23 -4.00 0.68
C VAL A 310 5.01 -3.11 1.65
N ALA A 311 6.33 -3.24 1.64
CA ALA A 311 7.23 -2.45 2.47
C ALA A 311 7.66 -1.14 1.78
N LYS A 312 7.75 -1.15 0.44
CA LYS A 312 8.21 -0.01 -0.35
C LYS A 312 7.56 -0.03 -1.72
N MET A 313 7.24 1.14 -2.22
CA MET A 313 6.78 1.34 -3.59
C MET A 313 7.54 2.48 -4.25
N GLU A 314 7.94 2.28 -5.47
CA GLU A 314 8.68 3.24 -6.30
C GLU A 314 8.03 3.32 -7.67
N VAL A 315 8.16 4.47 -8.32
CA VAL A 315 7.69 4.67 -9.69
C VAL A 315 8.85 5.17 -10.56
N MET A 316 8.95 4.67 -11.78
CA MET A 316 9.91 5.14 -12.76
C MET A 316 9.48 6.51 -13.26
N THR A 317 10.41 7.46 -13.20
CA THR A 317 10.28 8.80 -13.78
C THR A 317 11.39 9.02 -14.81
N LYS A 318 11.42 10.18 -15.45
CA LYS A 318 12.53 10.57 -16.34
C LYS A 318 13.91 10.57 -15.65
N ASP A 319 13.93 10.71 -14.33
CA ASP A 319 15.14 10.79 -13.49
C ASP A 319 15.44 9.46 -12.76
N GLY A 320 14.82 8.35 -13.19
CA GLY A 320 14.94 7.04 -12.58
C GLY A 320 13.83 6.73 -11.57
N TYR A 321 13.99 5.64 -10.79
CA TYR A 321 13.02 5.25 -9.78
C TYR A 321 12.98 6.24 -8.64
N GLN A 322 11.78 6.77 -8.35
CA GLN A 322 11.49 7.64 -7.23
C GLN A 322 10.65 6.89 -6.21
N ALA A 323 11.08 6.90 -4.94
CA ALA A 323 10.31 6.31 -3.86
C ALA A 323 9.05 7.15 -3.60
N LEU A 324 7.91 6.47 -3.44
CA LEU A 324 6.68 7.09 -3.00
C LEU A 324 6.65 7.15 -1.47
N THR A 325 6.04 8.21 -0.95
CA THR A 325 5.84 8.36 0.49
C THR A 325 4.64 7.53 0.92
N HIS A 326 4.84 6.57 1.83
CA HIS A 326 3.74 5.82 2.45
C HIS A 326 3.07 6.69 3.51
N THR A 327 1.74 6.86 3.41
CA THR A 327 0.94 7.66 4.34
C THR A 327 0.30 6.79 5.41
N ALA A 328 -0.21 7.40 6.48
CA ALA A 328 -0.94 6.69 7.53
C ALA A 328 -2.25 6.01 7.05
N TYR A 329 -2.69 6.29 5.83
CA TYR A 329 -3.88 5.69 5.19
C TYR A 329 -3.52 4.74 4.06
N ASN A 330 -2.32 4.16 4.10
CA ASN A 330 -1.85 3.18 3.10
C ASN A 330 -1.79 3.70 1.65
N THR A 331 -1.78 5.00 1.45
CA THR A 331 -1.58 5.60 0.13
C THR A 331 -0.08 5.85 -0.08
N TYR A 332 0.41 5.50 -1.24
CA TYR A 332 1.78 5.79 -1.67
C TYR A 332 1.76 7.00 -2.59
N GLU A 333 2.41 8.08 -2.18
CA GLU A 333 2.31 9.39 -2.83
C GLU A 333 3.62 9.86 -3.46
N LEU A 334 3.50 10.48 -4.65
CA LEU A 334 4.53 11.31 -5.26
C LEU A 334 3.93 12.67 -5.62
N LYS A 335 4.28 13.69 -4.83
CA LYS A 335 3.68 15.04 -4.93
C LYS A 335 4.03 15.78 -6.23
N THR A 336 5.06 15.33 -6.94
CA THR A 336 5.46 15.88 -8.25
C THR A 336 4.82 15.13 -9.42
N GLY A 337 4.08 14.03 -9.12
CA GLY A 337 3.53 13.13 -10.10
C GLY A 337 4.61 12.33 -10.86
N ALA A 338 4.17 11.44 -11.73
CA ALA A 338 5.02 10.55 -12.52
C ALA A 338 4.72 10.61 -14.03
N GLY A 339 4.00 11.64 -14.48
CA GLY A 339 3.59 11.77 -15.87
C GLY A 339 2.26 11.08 -16.18
N THR A 340 2.03 10.78 -17.46
CA THR A 340 0.79 10.19 -17.97
C THR A 340 1.05 8.82 -18.60
N GLY A 341 -0.02 8.05 -18.81
CA GLY A 341 0.03 6.74 -19.47
C GLY A 341 0.37 5.60 -18.53
N ALA A 342 1.10 4.64 -19.04
CA ALA A 342 1.55 3.50 -18.24
C ALA A 342 2.70 3.92 -17.32
N LEU A 343 2.50 3.78 -16.02
CA LEU A 343 3.51 4.02 -14.99
C LEU A 343 4.18 2.71 -14.62
N THR A 344 5.51 2.67 -14.65
CA THR A 344 6.26 1.49 -14.21
C THR A 344 6.52 1.58 -12.71
N PHE A 345 5.88 0.71 -11.96
CA PHE A 345 6.07 0.58 -10.52
C PHE A 345 7.09 -0.51 -10.18
N ARG A 346 7.83 -0.30 -9.10
CA ARG A 346 8.66 -1.30 -8.45
C ARG A 346 8.22 -1.40 -6.99
N LEU A 347 7.67 -2.56 -6.62
CA LEU A 347 7.21 -2.83 -5.26
C LEU A 347 8.18 -3.80 -4.61
N THR A 348 8.47 -3.55 -3.33
CA THR A 348 9.26 -4.47 -2.49
C THR A 348 8.38 -4.86 -1.30
N ASP A 349 8.26 -6.15 -1.04
CA ASP A 349 7.54 -6.66 0.13
C ASP A 349 8.41 -6.70 1.38
N ILE A 350 7.82 -7.05 2.52
CA ILE A 350 8.52 -7.16 3.82
C ILE A 350 9.59 -8.27 3.85
N TYR A 351 9.60 -9.17 2.87
CA TYR A 351 10.57 -10.26 2.72
C TYR A 351 11.63 -9.98 1.65
N ASN A 352 11.60 -8.77 1.07
CA ASN A 352 12.47 -8.30 -0.01
C ASN A 352 12.23 -8.96 -1.38
N HIS A 353 11.07 -9.60 -1.61
CA HIS A 353 10.70 -9.89 -2.99
C HIS A 353 10.39 -8.57 -3.72
N VAL A 354 10.81 -8.50 -4.97
CA VAL A 354 10.57 -7.33 -5.81
C VAL A 354 9.71 -7.69 -7.01
N VAL A 355 8.68 -6.88 -7.22
CA VAL A 355 7.83 -6.93 -8.41
C VAL A 355 7.99 -5.60 -9.15
N THR A 356 8.26 -5.69 -10.46
CA THR A 356 8.28 -4.53 -11.36
C THR A 356 7.27 -4.77 -12.47
N GLU A 357 6.33 -3.84 -12.63
CA GLU A 357 5.31 -3.92 -13.69
C GLU A 357 4.80 -2.55 -14.11
N ALA A 358 4.25 -2.47 -15.32
CA ALA A 358 3.64 -1.27 -15.85
C ALA A 358 2.12 -1.31 -15.68
N VAL A 359 1.56 -0.23 -15.15
CA VAL A 359 0.12 -0.07 -14.86
C VAL A 359 -0.35 1.29 -15.38
N ASN A 360 -1.48 1.33 -16.07
CA ASN A 360 -2.04 2.58 -16.57
C ASN A 360 -2.64 3.40 -15.42
N LEU A 361 -2.27 4.67 -15.34
CA LEU A 361 -2.90 5.61 -14.40
C LEU A 361 -4.38 5.79 -14.77
N SER A 362 -5.26 5.52 -13.81
CA SER A 362 -6.71 5.66 -13.96
C SER A 362 -7.32 6.15 -12.65
N ALA A 363 -7.45 7.47 -12.50
CA ALA A 363 -7.92 8.11 -11.27
C ALA A 363 -9.31 7.60 -10.84
N GLY A 364 -9.47 7.30 -9.56
CA GLY A 364 -10.70 6.76 -8.97
C GLY A 364 -10.98 5.30 -9.32
N GLN A 365 -10.05 4.58 -9.97
CA GLN A 365 -10.26 3.22 -10.43
C GLN A 365 -9.29 2.23 -9.80
N VAL A 366 -9.73 0.99 -9.69
CA VAL A 366 -8.86 -0.16 -9.40
C VAL A 366 -8.40 -0.78 -10.71
N VAL A 367 -7.10 -0.80 -10.91
CA VAL A 367 -6.47 -1.35 -12.11
C VAL A 367 -5.78 -2.67 -11.77
N GLN A 368 -5.99 -3.69 -12.60
CA GLN A 368 -5.37 -4.99 -12.44
C GLN A 368 -3.92 -4.95 -12.91
N GLY A 369 -2.99 -5.43 -12.08
CA GLY A 369 -1.61 -5.71 -12.46
C GLY A 369 -1.45 -7.07 -13.16
N ASN A 370 -0.22 -7.37 -13.55
CA ASN A 370 0.14 -8.59 -14.27
C ASN A 370 1.02 -9.53 -13.44
N LYS A 371 1.44 -9.10 -12.25
CA LYS A 371 2.39 -9.82 -11.39
C LYS A 371 1.90 -9.94 -9.97
N GLN A 372 2.54 -10.84 -9.25
CA GLN A 372 2.34 -11.06 -7.81
C GLN A 372 3.69 -11.33 -7.14
N PHE A 373 3.82 -11.04 -5.85
CA PHE A 373 4.96 -11.48 -5.05
C PHE A 373 5.00 -13.00 -4.94
N ALA A 374 6.20 -13.57 -4.83
CA ALA A 374 6.34 -14.95 -4.42
C ALA A 374 5.75 -15.14 -3.01
N ALA A 375 5.04 -16.25 -2.80
CA ALA A 375 4.48 -16.55 -1.49
C ALA A 375 5.61 -16.89 -0.50
N CYS A 376 5.52 -16.33 0.70
CA CYS A 376 6.27 -16.82 1.85
C CYS A 376 5.35 -17.73 2.68
N PRO A 377 5.72 -19.01 2.84
CA PRO A 377 4.90 -19.99 3.55
C PRO A 377 4.75 -19.70 5.05
#